data_1a2aac3f1300b9ece75fdd4b59849672
#
_entry.id   1a2aac3f1300b9ece75fdd4b59849672
#
_cell.length_a   1.000
_cell.length_b   1.000
_cell.length_c   1.000
_cell.angle_alpha   90.00
_cell.angle_beta   90.00
_cell.angle_gamma   90.00
#
_symmetry.space_group_name_H-M   'P 1'
#
loop_
_entity.id
_entity.type
_entity.pdbx_description
1 polymer ?
#
loop_
_entity_poly.entity_id
_entity_poly.type
_entity_poly.pdbx_seq_one_letter_code
_entity_poly.pdbx_strand_id
1 'polypeptide(L)'
;MNRFDFWLVMKNPEHGRVVDNLGLCVIVTPEELIDLPSLMVAPMTTSREDLPSRVECDFEGSKGYIMVDQIRAVEKSSFIKKLGELEIDVQVTLCDCLQEFFAL
;
A
#
# COMPACT_ATOMS: atom_id res chain seq x y z
N MET A 1 -12.38 6.81 0.35
CA MET A 1 -11.29 5.86 0.09
C MET A 1 -11.49 5.16 -1.24
N ASN A 2 -10.48 5.16 -2.07
CA ASN A 2 -10.54 4.52 -3.37
C ASN A 2 -9.33 3.63 -3.58
N ARG A 3 -9.46 2.67 -4.48
CA ARG A 3 -8.34 1.84 -4.90
C ARG A 3 -7.21 2.73 -5.41
N PHE A 4 -5.97 2.39 -5.04
CA PHE A 4 -4.74 3.10 -5.41
C PHE A 4 -4.53 4.45 -4.73
N ASP A 5 -5.34 4.78 -3.72
CA ASP A 5 -5.04 5.93 -2.87
C ASP A 5 -3.84 5.63 -1.97
N PHE A 6 -3.00 6.65 -1.77
CA PHE A 6 -1.98 6.63 -0.72
C PHE A 6 -2.59 7.09 0.59
N TRP A 7 -2.39 6.31 1.64
CA TRP A 7 -2.87 6.64 2.98
C TRP A 7 -1.79 6.43 4.02
N LEU A 8 -1.78 7.32 4.99
CA LEU A 8 -1.05 7.12 6.23
C LEU A 8 -1.91 6.23 7.12
N VAL A 9 -1.34 5.12 7.55
CA VAL A 9 -2.07 4.08 8.27
C VAL A 9 -1.33 3.79 9.58
N MET A 10 -2.09 3.60 10.67
CA MET A 10 -1.53 3.19 11.94
C MET A 10 -1.17 1.70 11.86
N LYS A 11 0.08 1.38 12.15
CA LYS A 11 0.49 -0.01 12.26
C LYS A 11 -0.10 -0.61 13.52
N ASN A 12 -0.25 -1.94 13.53
CA ASN A 12 -0.90 -2.66 14.59
C ASN A 12 -0.35 -2.28 15.98
N PRO A 13 -1.19 -1.74 16.89
CA PRO A 13 -0.75 -1.31 18.21
C PRO A 13 -0.37 -2.48 19.14
N GLU A 14 -0.67 -3.73 18.78
CA GLU A 14 -0.42 -4.89 19.63
C GLU A 14 1.05 -5.20 19.87
N HIS A 15 1.94 -4.64 19.06
CA HIS A 15 3.38 -4.89 19.19
C HIS A 15 4.10 -3.87 20.06
N GLY A 16 3.40 -2.94 20.70
CA GLY A 16 3.94 -2.07 21.76
C GLY A 16 5.08 -1.16 21.34
N ARG A 17 5.37 -1.02 20.08
CA ARG A 17 6.42 -0.14 19.57
C ARG A 17 5.82 1.18 19.13
N VAL A 18 6.05 2.21 19.91
CA VAL A 18 5.49 3.55 19.67
C VAL A 18 6.14 4.24 18.47
N VAL A 19 7.36 3.86 18.10
CA VAL A 19 8.18 4.63 17.14
C VAL A 19 7.81 4.35 15.70
N ASP A 20 7.22 3.18 15.39
CA ASP A 20 6.90 2.76 14.00
C ASP A 20 5.42 2.47 13.79
N ASN A 21 4.55 3.22 14.50
CA ASN A 21 3.11 2.97 14.43
C ASN A 21 2.43 3.51 13.17
N LEU A 22 3.14 4.28 12.35
CA LEU A 22 2.58 4.86 11.15
C LEU A 22 3.31 4.32 9.94
N GLY A 23 2.55 4.01 8.90
CA GLY A 23 3.11 3.53 7.64
C GLY A 23 2.38 4.10 6.46
N LEU A 24 3.12 4.40 5.41
CA LEU A 24 2.54 4.82 4.14
C LEU A 24 2.14 3.57 3.36
N CYS A 25 0.90 3.52 2.93
CA CYS A 25 0.34 2.36 2.23
C CYS A 25 -0.46 2.79 1.02
N VAL A 26 -0.58 1.87 0.06
CA VAL A 26 -1.45 2.02 -1.11
C VAL A 26 -2.61 1.03 -0.97
N ILE A 27 -3.83 1.50 -1.14
CA ILE A 27 -5.01 0.63 -1.13
C ILE A 27 -5.02 -0.20 -2.41
N VAL A 28 -5.04 -1.53 -2.26
CA VAL A 28 -5.10 -2.45 -3.41
C VAL A 28 -6.45 -3.16 -3.54
N THR A 29 -7.33 -2.99 -2.58
CA THR A 29 -8.69 -3.53 -2.62
C THR A 29 -9.43 -3.04 -3.87
N PRO A 30 -10.06 -3.93 -4.64
CA PRO A 30 -10.90 -3.51 -5.77
C PRO A 30 -12.03 -2.57 -5.33
N GLU A 31 -12.43 -1.67 -6.23
CA GLU A 31 -13.50 -0.68 -5.92
C GLU A 31 -14.79 -1.36 -5.49
N GLU A 32 -15.11 -2.53 -6.03
CA GLU A 32 -16.32 -3.27 -5.69
C GLU A 32 -16.35 -3.71 -4.22
N LEU A 33 -15.19 -3.76 -3.56
CA LEU A 33 -15.05 -4.22 -2.19
C LEU A 33 -14.63 -3.11 -1.23
N ILE A 34 -14.62 -1.85 -1.70
CA ILE A 34 -14.10 -0.72 -0.92
C ILE A 34 -14.95 -0.42 0.33
N ASP A 35 -16.18 -0.89 0.37
CA ASP A 35 -17.08 -0.66 1.51
C ASP A 35 -16.91 -1.68 2.64
N LEU A 36 -16.02 -2.65 2.49
CA LEU A 36 -15.72 -3.59 3.56
C LEU A 36 -15.06 -2.88 4.75
N PRO A 37 -15.21 -3.41 5.97
CA PRO A 37 -14.65 -2.77 7.16
C PRO A 37 -13.12 -2.82 7.20
N SER A 38 -12.49 -3.73 6.46
CA SER A 38 -11.03 -3.82 6.31
C SER A 38 -10.67 -3.75 4.85
N LEU A 39 -9.55 -3.10 4.56
CA LEU A 39 -9.03 -2.99 3.21
C LEU A 39 -7.65 -3.63 3.12
N MET A 40 -7.35 -4.22 1.96
CA MET A 40 -6.02 -4.72 1.66
C MET A 40 -5.14 -3.57 1.21
N VAL A 41 -3.97 -3.47 1.81
CA VAL A 41 -3.00 -2.43 1.48
C VAL A 41 -1.63 -3.04 1.22
N ALA A 42 -0.85 -2.36 0.37
CA ALA A 42 0.55 -2.66 0.16
C ALA A 42 1.39 -1.55 0.81
N PRO A 43 2.25 -1.87 1.77
CA PRO A 43 3.12 -0.86 2.37
C PRO A 43 4.13 -0.33 1.36
N MET A 44 4.59 0.90 1.59
CA MET A 44 5.62 1.53 0.76
C MET A 44 6.86 1.80 1.60
N THR A 45 8.02 1.62 1.00
CA THR A 45 9.31 1.93 1.62
C THR A 45 10.12 2.85 0.70
N THR A 46 11.07 3.58 1.27
CA THR A 46 12.05 4.35 0.49
C THR A 46 13.31 3.55 0.22
N SER A 47 13.47 2.41 0.87
CA SER A 47 14.62 1.53 0.67
C SER A 47 14.49 0.75 -0.62
N ARG A 48 15.46 0.90 -1.50
CA ARG A 48 15.49 0.16 -2.76
C ARG A 48 15.98 -1.26 -2.53
N GLU A 49 15.21 -2.22 -3.03
CA GLU A 49 15.61 -3.62 -3.10
C GLU A 49 15.25 -4.14 -4.49
N ASP A 50 16.17 -4.88 -5.11
CA ASP A 50 15.94 -5.43 -6.45
C ASP A 50 15.14 -6.72 -6.37
N LEU A 51 13.88 -6.59 -5.95
CA LEU A 51 12.94 -7.69 -5.87
C LEU A 51 11.82 -7.50 -6.90
N PRO A 52 11.39 -8.57 -7.58
CA PRO A 52 10.31 -8.46 -8.55
C PRO A 52 8.96 -8.07 -7.93
N SER A 53 8.83 -8.21 -6.61
CA SER A 53 7.62 -7.83 -5.87
C SER A 53 7.62 -6.36 -5.41
N ARG A 54 8.58 -5.56 -5.84
CA ARG A 54 8.65 -4.12 -5.54
C ARG A 54 8.24 -3.32 -6.76
N VAL A 55 7.32 -2.38 -6.58
CA VAL A 55 6.86 -1.50 -7.66
C VAL A 55 7.32 -0.09 -7.35
N GLU A 56 8.19 0.46 -8.22
CA GLU A 56 8.69 1.81 -8.07
C GLU A 56 7.59 2.84 -8.33
N CYS A 57 7.54 3.88 -7.50
CA CYS A 57 6.62 4.99 -7.66
C CYS A 57 7.26 6.28 -7.17
N ASP A 58 6.67 7.41 -7.55
CA ASP A 58 7.07 8.71 -7.04
C ASP A 58 6.06 9.16 -5.99
N PHE A 59 6.57 9.64 -4.85
CA PHE A 59 5.75 10.18 -3.79
C PHE A 59 6.41 11.44 -3.22
N GLU A 60 5.72 12.57 -3.31
CA GLU A 60 6.21 13.86 -2.83
C GLU A 60 7.63 14.20 -3.30
N GLY A 61 7.92 13.92 -4.57
CA GLY A 61 9.20 14.22 -5.18
C GLY A 61 10.32 13.22 -4.87
N SER A 62 10.00 12.15 -4.15
CA SER A 62 10.96 11.11 -3.80
C SER A 62 10.56 9.77 -4.39
N LYS A 63 11.54 8.91 -4.60
CA LYS A 63 11.29 7.54 -5.04
C LYS A 63 10.80 6.69 -3.88
N GLY A 64 9.74 5.92 -4.12
CA GLY A 64 9.23 4.94 -3.19
C GLY A 64 9.05 3.59 -3.88
N TYR A 65 8.89 2.54 -3.08
CA TYR A 65 8.74 1.17 -3.58
C TYR A 65 7.58 0.52 -2.86
N ILE A 66 6.56 0.14 -3.63
CA ILE A 66 5.37 -0.52 -3.11
C ILE A 66 5.71 -2.00 -2.93
N MET A 67 5.50 -2.52 -1.73
CA MET A 67 5.90 -3.88 -1.38
C MET A 67 4.73 -4.85 -1.54
N VAL A 68 4.60 -5.44 -2.72
CA VAL A 68 3.52 -6.39 -3.02
C VAL A 68 3.61 -7.64 -2.13
N ASP A 69 4.82 -8.08 -1.79
CA ASP A 69 5.04 -9.24 -0.93
C ASP A 69 4.64 -8.99 0.54
N GLN A 70 4.31 -7.75 0.90
CA GLN A 70 3.95 -7.35 2.26
C GLN A 70 2.49 -6.92 2.38
N ILE A 71 1.65 -7.24 1.41
CA ILE A 71 0.23 -6.85 1.47
C ILE A 71 -0.43 -7.45 2.69
N ARG A 72 -1.35 -6.68 3.26
CA ARG A 72 -2.07 -7.09 4.47
C ARG A 72 -3.42 -6.40 4.56
N ALA A 73 -4.30 -6.95 5.40
CA ALA A 73 -5.57 -6.33 5.71
C ALA A 73 -5.41 -5.32 6.85
N VAL A 74 -6.02 -4.15 6.69
CA VAL A 74 -6.02 -3.09 7.70
C VAL A 74 -7.45 -2.61 7.91
N GLU A 75 -7.87 -2.50 9.15
CA GLU A 75 -9.19 -1.96 9.49
C GLU A 75 -9.27 -0.48 9.10
N LYS A 76 -10.41 -0.06 8.59
CA LYS A 76 -10.62 1.35 8.20
C LYS A 76 -10.37 2.33 9.34
N SER A 77 -10.61 1.91 10.58
CA SER A 77 -10.35 2.75 11.75
C SER A 77 -8.87 3.09 11.92
N SER A 78 -7.97 2.33 11.30
CA SER A 78 -6.52 2.59 11.37
C SER A 78 -6.03 3.54 10.28
N PHE A 79 -6.88 3.92 9.34
CA PHE A 79 -6.53 4.87 8.27
C PHE A 79 -6.62 6.30 8.83
N ILE A 80 -5.52 7.04 8.74
CA ILE A 80 -5.40 8.35 9.38
C ILE A 80 -5.65 9.48 8.39
N LYS A 81 -4.93 9.48 7.27
CA LYS A 81 -4.97 10.60 6.34
C LYS A 81 -4.63 10.13 4.92
N LYS A 82 -5.45 10.58 3.96
CA LYS A 82 -5.13 10.38 2.55
C LYS A 82 -4.03 11.36 2.15
N LEU A 83 -2.98 10.83 1.51
CA LEU A 83 -1.82 11.62 1.11
C LEU A 83 -1.71 11.82 -0.40
N GLY A 84 -2.49 11.11 -1.18
CA GLY A 84 -2.46 11.26 -2.63
C GLY A 84 -3.06 10.08 -3.35
N GLU A 85 -2.80 10.01 -4.64
CA GLU A 85 -3.28 8.95 -5.52
C GLU A 85 -2.14 8.46 -6.39
N LEU A 86 -2.13 7.17 -6.69
CA LEU A 86 -1.12 6.58 -7.55
C LEU A 86 -1.36 7.00 -8.99
N GLU A 87 -0.28 7.30 -9.72
CA GLU A 87 -0.39 7.62 -11.14
C GLU A 87 -0.82 6.40 -11.96
N ILE A 88 -1.51 6.64 -13.08
CA ILE A 88 -2.14 5.61 -13.89
C ILE A 88 -1.14 4.55 -14.37
N ASP A 89 0.03 4.95 -14.83
CA ASP A 89 1.06 4.02 -15.31
C ASP A 89 1.58 3.12 -14.19
N VAL A 90 1.70 3.67 -12.99
CA VAL A 90 2.10 2.89 -11.81
C VAL A 90 0.99 1.95 -11.37
N GLN A 91 -0.28 2.37 -11.49
CA GLN A 91 -1.43 1.49 -11.22
C GLN A 91 -1.39 0.24 -12.09
N VAL A 92 -1.11 0.40 -13.38
CA VAL A 92 -1.01 -0.73 -14.33
C VAL A 92 0.13 -1.66 -13.92
N THR A 93 1.29 -1.12 -13.63
CA THR A 93 2.45 -1.89 -13.19
C THR A 93 2.16 -2.64 -11.89
N LEU A 94 1.48 -1.98 -10.96
CA LEU A 94 1.10 -2.60 -9.68
C LEU A 94 0.13 -3.76 -9.89
N CYS A 95 -0.88 -3.58 -10.74
CA CYS A 95 -1.83 -4.65 -11.06
C CYS A 95 -1.13 -5.85 -11.69
N ASP A 96 -0.22 -5.60 -12.63
CA ASP A 96 0.54 -6.68 -13.27
C ASP A 96 1.38 -7.43 -12.23
N CYS A 97 2.02 -6.71 -11.32
CA CYS A 97 2.81 -7.29 -10.25
C CYS A 97 1.95 -8.15 -9.30
N LEU A 98 0.77 -7.65 -8.94
CA LEU A 98 -0.18 -8.39 -8.10
C LEU A 98 -0.62 -9.70 -8.77
N GLN A 99 -0.93 -9.65 -10.07
CA GLN A 99 -1.33 -10.84 -10.83
C GLN A 99 -0.21 -11.86 -10.87
N GLU A 100 1.01 -11.42 -11.14
CA GLU A 100 2.19 -12.30 -11.18
C GLU A 100 2.48 -12.91 -9.81
N PHE A 101 2.34 -12.13 -8.76
CA PHE A 101 2.61 -12.58 -7.39
C PHE A 101 1.68 -13.72 -6.97
N PHE A 102 0.42 -13.68 -7.40
CA PHE A 102 -0.58 -14.70 -7.05
C PHE A 102 -0.77 -15.75 -8.14
N ALA A 103 -0.04 -15.69 -9.25
CA ALA A 103 -0.13 -16.68 -10.31
C ALA A 103 0.48 -18.03 -9.86
N LEU A 104 -0.12 -19.11 -10.32
CA LEU A 104 0.39 -20.44 -10.07
C LEU A 104 1.50 -20.81 -11.07
#